data_899ca1f3471e74587e7722c8180aa44b
#
_entry.id   899ca1f3471e74587e7722c8180aa44b
#
_cell.length_a   1.000
_cell.length_b   1.000
_cell.length_c   1.000
_cell.angle_alpha   90.00
_cell.angle_beta   90.00
_cell.angle_gamma   90.00
#
_symmetry.space_group_name_H-M   'P 1'
#
loop_
_entity.id
_entity.type
_entity.pdbx_description
1 polymer ?
#
loop_
_entity_poly.entity_id
_entity_poly.type
_entity_poly.pdbx_seq_one_letter_code
_entity_poly.pdbx_strand_id
1 'polypeptide(L)'
;MKTKVILLTLLAIGASLASCGRQAPTVTTTTHHSETQTSPQPTQSQARVPAFQDVKSIRTLPPTLQPEQFFGPTRDAYRAAQEIPETIAQLPCYCHCDQSLGHKSLHSCFQDTHASQCAVCVNEALIAYNMQKSGMTPAQIRERIIAQYSRMQN
;
A
#
# COMPACT_ATOMS: atom_id res chain seq x y z
N MET A 1 17.85 -43.01 11.24
CA MET A 1 18.10 -43.94 10.14
C MET A 1 16.91 -43.91 9.21
N LYS A 2 17.03 -43.36 8.04
CA LYS A 2 16.58 -43.79 6.71
C LYS A 2 16.62 -42.61 5.76
N THR A 3 17.76 -42.54 5.10
CA THR A 3 18.09 -41.77 3.88
C THR A 3 17.17 -42.22 2.74
N LYS A 4 16.56 -41.31 1.97
CA LYS A 4 16.09 -41.57 0.63
C LYS A 4 16.57 -40.48 -0.31
N VAL A 5 17.57 -40.85 -1.07
CA VAL A 5 18.09 -40.24 -2.31
C VAL A 5 17.18 -40.68 -3.44
N ILE A 6 16.69 -39.78 -4.26
CA ILE A 6 16.16 -40.04 -5.61
C ILE A 6 16.49 -38.77 -6.40
N LEU A 7 17.50 -38.73 -7.17
CA LEU A 7 17.82 -39.17 -8.57
C LEU A 7 17.25 -38.18 -9.61
N LEU A 8 18.26 -37.58 -10.29
CA LEU A 8 18.16 -36.72 -11.48
C LEU A 8 17.31 -37.35 -12.61
N THR A 9 16.60 -36.51 -13.34
CA THR A 9 16.40 -36.69 -14.78
C THR A 9 16.52 -35.36 -15.50
N LEU A 10 17.61 -35.23 -16.23
CA LEU A 10 17.83 -34.29 -17.33
C LEU A 10 16.96 -34.71 -18.52
N LEU A 11 16.27 -33.78 -19.14
CA LEU A 11 15.84 -33.90 -20.54
C LEU A 11 16.04 -32.55 -21.24
N ALA A 12 17.03 -32.53 -22.11
CA ALA A 12 17.29 -31.51 -23.12
C ALA A 12 16.48 -31.85 -24.39
N ILE A 13 16.34 -30.91 -25.31
CA ILE A 13 15.91 -30.90 -26.74
C ILE A 13 14.77 -29.86 -26.86
N GLY A 14 14.78 -28.84 -27.74
CA GLY A 14 15.49 -28.65 -28.98
C GLY A 14 15.30 -27.22 -29.49
N ALA A 15 16.24 -26.79 -30.25
CA ALA A 15 16.30 -25.56 -31.02
C ALA A 15 15.32 -25.56 -32.18
N SER A 16 14.68 -24.44 -32.48
CA SER A 16 14.07 -24.17 -33.79
C SER A 16 14.41 -22.75 -34.22
N LEU A 17 15.30 -22.65 -35.18
CA LEU A 17 15.63 -21.46 -35.98
C LEU A 17 14.61 -21.35 -37.13
N ALA A 18 14.05 -20.16 -37.30
CA ALA A 18 13.45 -19.68 -38.55
C ALA A 18 13.53 -18.17 -38.54
N SER A 19 14.43 -17.54 -39.13
CA SER A 19 14.80 -17.14 -40.49
C SER A 19 13.77 -16.32 -41.23
N CYS A 20 14.24 -15.07 -41.56
CA CYS A 20 13.96 -14.22 -42.73
C CYS A 20 12.65 -13.47 -42.86
N GLY A 21 12.83 -12.16 -43.04
CA GLY A 21 11.87 -11.25 -43.62
C GLY A 21 12.38 -9.80 -43.65
N ARG A 22 13.47 -9.54 -44.45
CA ARG A 22 13.86 -8.17 -44.81
C ARG A 22 12.91 -7.64 -45.88
N GLN A 23 12.17 -6.59 -45.56
CA GLN A 23 11.63 -5.70 -46.59
C GLN A 23 11.87 -4.27 -46.14
N ALA A 24 12.66 -3.55 -46.93
CA ALA A 24 12.83 -2.11 -46.84
C ALA A 24 11.70 -1.44 -47.64
N PRO A 25 11.06 -0.41 -47.11
CA PRO A 25 10.30 0.51 -47.94
C PRO A 25 11.09 1.82 -48.18
N THR A 26 11.02 2.19 -49.38
CA THR A 26 11.45 3.38 -50.12
C THR A 26 11.20 4.68 -49.39
N VAL A 27 12.24 5.52 -49.35
CA VAL A 27 12.18 6.93 -48.87
C VAL A 27 11.35 7.72 -49.86
N THR A 28 10.26 8.28 -49.34
CA THR A 28 9.60 9.46 -50.01
C THR A 28 9.75 10.63 -49.07
N THR A 29 10.62 11.56 -49.48
CA THR A 29 10.84 12.84 -48.80
C THR A 29 9.60 13.72 -49.00
N THR A 30 8.83 13.92 -47.94
CA THR A 30 7.86 15.00 -47.89
C THR A 30 8.22 15.91 -46.72
N THR A 31 8.68 17.10 -47.03
CA THR A 31 8.97 18.19 -46.12
C THR A 31 7.65 18.68 -45.54
N HIS A 32 7.37 18.37 -44.27
CA HIS A 32 6.31 19.01 -43.50
C HIS A 32 6.90 19.71 -42.30
N HIS A 33 6.53 20.95 -42.16
CA HIS A 33 6.88 21.88 -41.11
C HIS A 33 6.73 21.28 -39.73
N SER A 34 7.79 21.45 -38.93
CA SER A 34 7.86 21.10 -37.52
C SER A 34 7.00 22.09 -36.72
N GLU A 35 5.74 21.77 -36.49
CA GLU A 35 5.01 22.34 -35.36
C GLU A 35 5.32 21.44 -34.15
N THR A 36 6.10 22.00 -33.23
CA THR A 36 6.33 21.44 -31.89
C THR A 36 5.02 21.44 -31.14
N GLN A 37 4.22 20.40 -31.32
CA GLN A 37 3.14 20.09 -30.42
C GLN A 37 3.76 19.49 -29.18
N THR A 38 4.00 20.32 -28.17
CA THR A 38 4.19 19.92 -26.80
C THR A 38 2.89 19.24 -26.33
N SER A 39 2.81 17.94 -26.54
CA SER A 39 1.76 17.11 -25.96
C SER A 39 1.86 17.26 -24.43
N PRO A 40 0.80 17.69 -23.74
CA PRO A 40 0.80 17.67 -22.29
C PRO A 40 0.98 16.19 -21.86
N GLN A 41 2.15 15.88 -21.32
CA GLN A 41 2.37 14.60 -20.65
C GLN A 41 1.30 14.48 -19.56
N PRO A 42 0.52 13.40 -19.50
CA PRO A 42 -0.45 13.23 -18.42
C PRO A 42 0.32 13.30 -17.12
N THR A 43 0.08 14.36 -16.36
CA THR A 43 0.53 14.48 -14.97
C THR A 43 -0.03 13.25 -14.27
N GLN A 44 0.84 12.29 -13.94
CA GLN A 44 0.45 11.18 -13.07
C GLN A 44 -0.10 11.83 -11.81
N SER A 45 -1.41 11.76 -11.64
CA SER A 45 -2.08 12.17 -10.42
C SER A 45 -1.50 11.32 -9.31
N GLN A 46 -0.51 11.87 -8.58
CA GLN A 46 0.03 11.19 -7.42
C GLN A 46 -1.14 10.98 -6.46
N ALA A 47 -1.46 9.72 -6.20
CA ALA A 47 -2.54 9.37 -5.30
C ALA A 47 -2.36 10.15 -3.98
N ARG A 48 -3.38 10.90 -3.60
CA ARG A 48 -3.32 11.76 -2.40
C ARG A 48 -3.13 10.89 -1.16
N VAL A 49 -2.14 11.23 -0.35
CA VAL A 49 -1.98 10.62 0.96
C VAL A 49 -3.08 11.16 1.89
N PRO A 50 -3.90 10.29 2.52
CA PRO A 50 -4.91 10.74 3.49
C PRO A 50 -4.29 11.43 4.70
N ALA A 51 -5.13 12.10 5.52
CA ALA A 51 -4.68 12.81 6.71
C ALA A 51 -4.06 11.86 7.75
N PHE A 52 -3.02 12.33 8.42
CA PHE A 52 -2.39 11.72 9.59
C PHE A 52 -1.87 12.81 10.53
N GLN A 53 -1.61 12.47 11.79
CA GLN A 53 -1.13 13.43 12.78
C GLN A 53 0.40 13.42 12.85
N ASP A 54 0.99 14.60 12.94
CA ASP A 54 2.43 14.72 13.28
C ASP A 54 2.62 14.39 14.78
N VAL A 55 3.73 13.75 15.12
CA VAL A 55 4.09 13.39 16.51
C VAL A 55 4.04 14.59 17.45
N LYS A 56 4.40 15.78 16.96
CA LYS A 56 4.37 17.03 17.75
C LYS A 56 2.96 17.53 18.03
N SER A 57 1.98 17.14 17.23
CA SER A 57 0.56 17.50 17.38
C SER A 57 -0.21 16.53 18.28
N ILE A 58 0.33 15.33 18.52
CA ILE A 58 -0.27 14.31 19.38
C ILE A 58 0.00 14.67 20.84
N ARG A 59 -0.96 15.37 21.47
CA ARG A 59 -0.86 15.70 22.90
C ARG A 59 -1.72 14.77 23.76
N THR A 60 -2.96 14.56 23.32
CA THR A 60 -3.92 13.67 23.97
C THR A 60 -4.75 13.01 22.88
N LEU A 61 -4.74 11.70 22.85
CA LEU A 61 -5.58 10.93 21.94
C LEU A 61 -6.88 10.55 22.65
N PRO A 62 -8.05 10.72 22.02
CA PRO A 62 -9.30 10.18 22.55
C PRO A 62 -9.20 8.66 22.70
N PRO A 63 -9.92 8.04 23.65
CA PRO A 63 -9.92 6.61 23.80
C PRO A 63 -10.52 5.92 22.56
N THR A 64 -10.03 4.72 22.26
CA THR A 64 -10.64 3.81 21.28
C THR A 64 -11.68 2.92 21.96
N LEU A 65 -12.55 2.28 21.18
CA LEU A 65 -13.46 1.28 21.71
C LEU A 65 -12.71 0.06 22.25
N GLN A 66 -13.35 -0.65 23.21
CA GLN A 66 -12.77 -1.83 23.83
C GLN A 66 -12.74 -3.00 22.83
N PRO A 67 -11.60 -3.71 22.68
CA PRO A 67 -11.47 -4.83 21.76
C PRO A 67 -12.46 -5.96 22.04
N GLU A 68 -12.89 -6.14 23.28
CA GLU A 68 -13.83 -7.17 23.72
C GLU A 68 -15.22 -7.06 23.08
N GLN A 69 -15.53 -5.88 22.51
CA GLN A 69 -16.78 -5.66 21.74
C GLN A 69 -16.76 -6.34 20.36
N PHE A 70 -15.60 -6.84 19.92
CA PHE A 70 -15.38 -7.37 18.58
C PHE A 70 -14.84 -8.80 18.61
N PHE A 71 -14.78 -9.43 17.41
CA PHE A 71 -14.28 -10.78 17.23
C PHE A 71 -13.22 -10.85 16.12
N GLY A 72 -12.40 -11.90 16.15
CA GLY A 72 -11.43 -12.20 15.10
C GLY A 72 -10.47 -11.02 14.82
N PRO A 73 -10.08 -10.82 13.56
CA PRO A 73 -9.11 -9.78 13.19
C PRO A 73 -9.54 -8.36 13.59
N THR A 74 -10.83 -8.10 13.64
CA THR A 74 -11.35 -6.79 14.10
C THR A 74 -11.00 -6.54 15.56
N ARG A 75 -11.19 -7.54 16.45
CA ARG A 75 -10.76 -7.43 17.85
C ARG A 75 -9.28 -7.12 17.96
N ASP A 76 -8.47 -7.82 17.18
CA ASP A 76 -7.02 -7.67 17.23
C ASP A 76 -6.58 -6.29 16.72
N ALA A 77 -7.28 -5.73 15.74
CA ALA A 77 -7.03 -4.38 15.25
C ALA A 77 -7.37 -3.30 16.29
N TYR A 78 -8.51 -3.43 17.01
CA TYR A 78 -8.84 -2.52 18.12
C TYR A 78 -7.83 -2.63 19.27
N ARG A 79 -7.35 -3.85 19.57
CA ARG A 79 -6.27 -4.05 20.54
C ARG A 79 -4.98 -3.38 20.08
N ALA A 80 -4.60 -3.53 18.81
CA ALA A 80 -3.45 -2.84 18.25
C ALA A 80 -3.57 -1.32 18.40
N ALA A 81 -4.74 -0.76 18.12
CA ALA A 81 -4.97 0.68 18.28
C ALA A 81 -4.85 1.16 19.73
N GLN A 82 -5.15 0.30 20.71
CA GLN A 82 -4.94 0.59 22.13
C GLN A 82 -3.48 0.45 22.58
N GLU A 83 -2.77 -0.55 22.07
CA GLU A 83 -1.39 -0.83 22.49
C GLU A 83 -0.38 0.11 21.86
N ILE A 84 -0.64 0.61 20.63
CA ILE A 84 0.26 1.50 19.91
C ILE A 84 -0.45 2.77 19.40
N PRO A 85 -1.20 3.49 20.25
CA PRO A 85 -2.09 4.56 19.83
C PRO A 85 -1.36 5.71 19.11
N GLU A 86 -0.18 6.08 19.58
CA GLU A 86 0.62 7.15 18.98
C GLU A 86 1.12 6.77 17.57
N THR A 87 1.46 5.51 17.36
CA THR A 87 1.82 5.02 16.03
C THR A 87 0.62 5.06 15.10
N ILE A 88 -0.52 4.51 15.52
CA ILE A 88 -1.76 4.50 14.73
C ILE A 88 -2.23 5.93 14.40
N ALA A 89 -2.02 6.89 15.30
CA ALA A 89 -2.35 8.30 15.06
C ALA A 89 -1.44 8.95 13.99
N GLN A 90 -0.23 8.44 13.78
CA GLN A 90 0.69 8.92 12.77
C GLN A 90 0.49 8.26 11.39
N LEU A 91 -0.51 7.39 11.24
CA LEU A 91 -0.80 6.70 9.98
C LEU A 91 -2.00 7.34 9.26
N PRO A 92 -1.91 7.50 7.91
CA PRO A 92 -3.07 7.82 7.11
C PRO A 92 -4.03 6.64 7.08
N CYS A 93 -5.32 6.88 6.85
CA CYS A 93 -6.28 5.81 6.60
C CYS A 93 -6.73 5.80 5.14
N TYR A 94 -6.36 4.78 4.40
CA TYR A 94 -6.59 4.67 2.96
C TYR A 94 -8.04 4.28 2.58
N CYS A 95 -8.98 4.26 3.53
CA CYS A 95 -10.40 4.32 3.23
C CYS A 95 -10.91 5.76 2.98
N HIS A 96 -10.02 6.77 3.08
CA HIS A 96 -10.31 8.18 2.85
C HIS A 96 -11.40 8.79 3.71
N CYS A 97 -11.61 8.28 4.91
CA CYS A 97 -12.57 8.83 5.87
C CYS A 97 -12.16 10.22 6.41
N ASP A 98 -10.96 10.68 6.13
CA ASP A 98 -10.55 12.07 6.34
C ASP A 98 -11.39 13.05 5.49
N GLN A 99 -11.84 12.64 4.31
CA GLN A 99 -12.67 13.46 3.42
C GLN A 99 -14.16 13.40 3.79
N SER A 100 -14.65 12.22 4.16
CA SER A 100 -16.09 12.00 4.40
C SER A 100 -16.52 12.26 5.84
N LEU A 101 -15.64 11.97 6.81
CA LEU A 101 -15.94 12.02 8.25
C LEU A 101 -15.03 13.00 9.00
N GLY A 102 -14.05 13.61 8.34
CA GLY A 102 -13.09 14.52 8.98
C GLY A 102 -12.12 13.81 9.93
N HIS A 103 -11.87 12.52 9.73
CA HIS A 103 -10.91 11.76 10.53
C HIS A 103 -9.51 12.34 10.36
N LYS A 104 -8.78 12.46 11.46
CA LYS A 104 -7.46 13.09 11.49
C LYS A 104 -6.34 12.09 11.19
N SER A 105 -6.61 10.79 11.29
CA SER A 105 -5.66 9.69 11.09
C SER A 105 -6.39 8.36 11.19
N LEU A 106 -5.67 7.26 10.97
CA LEU A 106 -6.17 5.90 11.20
C LEU A 106 -6.73 5.70 12.63
N HIS A 107 -6.15 6.36 13.65
CA HIS A 107 -6.61 6.28 15.03
C HIS A 107 -8.08 6.71 15.18
N SER A 108 -8.51 7.72 14.44
CA SER A 108 -9.89 8.20 14.51
C SER A 108 -10.92 7.13 14.14
N CYS A 109 -10.55 6.17 13.29
CA CYS A 109 -11.44 5.08 12.88
C CYS A 109 -11.75 4.09 14.02
N PHE A 110 -10.93 4.07 15.08
CA PHE A 110 -11.06 3.16 16.22
C PHE A 110 -11.75 3.80 17.44
N GLN A 111 -12.11 5.08 17.37
CA GLN A 111 -12.82 5.79 18.43
C GLN A 111 -14.31 5.38 18.51
N ASP A 112 -14.83 4.83 17.43
CA ASP A 112 -16.18 4.29 17.29
C ASP A 112 -16.17 2.96 16.53
N THR A 113 -17.31 2.51 16.01
CA THR A 113 -17.44 1.25 15.28
C THR A 113 -17.00 1.34 13.81
N HIS A 114 -16.53 2.49 13.33
CA HIS A 114 -16.19 2.68 11.91
C HIS A 114 -15.16 1.66 11.41
N ALA A 115 -14.07 1.47 12.15
CA ALA A 115 -13.04 0.51 11.75
C ALA A 115 -13.56 -0.93 11.65
N SER A 116 -14.58 -1.31 12.45
CA SER A 116 -15.13 -2.66 12.44
C SER A 116 -15.87 -3.01 11.13
N GLN A 117 -16.24 -2.01 10.36
CA GLN A 117 -16.95 -2.13 9.08
C GLN A 117 -16.02 -1.92 7.87
N CYS A 118 -14.73 -1.71 8.10
CA CYS A 118 -13.77 -1.37 7.06
C CYS A 118 -12.53 -2.26 7.11
N ALA A 119 -12.40 -3.17 6.15
CA ALA A 119 -11.25 -4.06 6.05
C ALA A 119 -9.93 -3.30 5.87
N VAL A 120 -9.94 -2.11 5.25
CA VAL A 120 -8.74 -1.27 5.09
C VAL A 120 -8.23 -0.85 6.46
N CYS A 121 -9.08 -0.28 7.33
CA CYS A 121 -8.68 0.16 8.66
C CYS A 121 -8.14 -1.00 9.51
N VAL A 122 -8.82 -2.15 9.48
CA VAL A 122 -8.40 -3.35 10.22
C VAL A 122 -7.02 -3.81 9.75
N ASN A 123 -6.82 -3.94 8.43
CA ASN A 123 -5.55 -4.40 7.87
C ASN A 123 -4.40 -3.43 8.13
N GLU A 124 -4.63 -2.12 7.98
CA GLU A 124 -3.60 -1.10 8.27
C GLU A 124 -3.14 -1.17 9.73
N ALA A 125 -4.05 -1.29 10.67
CA ALA A 125 -3.71 -1.38 12.09
C ALA A 125 -2.92 -2.66 12.42
N LEU A 126 -3.32 -3.81 11.87
CA LEU A 126 -2.62 -5.07 12.09
C LEU A 126 -1.22 -5.09 11.46
N ILE A 127 -1.08 -4.54 10.24
CA ILE A 127 0.21 -4.39 9.57
C ILE A 127 1.13 -3.47 10.40
N ALA A 128 0.62 -2.32 10.85
CA ALA A 128 1.38 -1.39 11.68
C ALA A 128 1.83 -2.02 12.99
N TYR A 129 0.95 -2.77 13.64
CA TYR A 129 1.27 -3.47 14.89
C TYR A 129 2.40 -4.48 14.69
N ASN A 130 2.33 -5.30 13.65
CA ASN A 130 3.37 -6.28 13.35
C ASN A 130 4.71 -5.62 13.02
N MET A 131 4.70 -4.52 12.26
CA MET A 131 5.90 -3.74 11.96
C MET A 131 6.52 -3.15 13.23
N GLN A 132 5.72 -2.60 14.14
CA GLN A 132 6.24 -2.06 15.39
C GLN A 132 6.80 -3.16 16.29
N LYS A 133 6.15 -4.33 16.36
CA LYS A 133 6.67 -5.50 17.10
C LYS A 133 7.98 -6.01 16.52
N SER A 134 8.23 -5.80 15.22
CA SER A 134 9.53 -6.10 14.59
C SER A 134 10.58 -4.99 14.74
N GLY A 135 10.29 -3.95 15.52
CA GLY A 135 11.25 -2.88 15.87
C GLY A 135 11.25 -1.67 14.95
N MET A 136 10.29 -1.55 14.03
CA MET A 136 10.19 -0.35 13.19
C MET A 136 9.65 0.85 13.98
N THR A 137 10.18 2.01 13.68
CA THR A 137 9.70 3.29 14.24
C THR A 137 8.38 3.71 13.58
N PRO A 138 7.54 4.54 14.25
CA PRO A 138 6.29 5.04 13.67
C PRO A 138 6.49 5.74 12.32
N ALA A 139 7.56 6.49 12.13
CA ALA A 139 7.89 7.13 10.86
C ALA A 139 8.16 6.11 9.75
N GLN A 140 8.95 5.08 10.02
CA GLN A 140 9.22 4.01 9.06
C GLN A 140 7.95 3.23 8.70
N ILE A 141 7.09 2.96 9.69
CA ILE A 141 5.80 2.30 9.48
C ILE A 141 4.92 3.14 8.57
N ARG A 142 4.81 4.44 8.83
CA ARG A 142 4.04 5.37 7.99
C ARG A 142 4.52 5.36 6.54
N GLU A 143 5.82 5.46 6.31
CA GLU A 143 6.39 5.40 4.95
C GLU A 143 6.04 4.09 4.24
N ARG A 144 6.11 2.95 4.94
CA ARG A 144 5.74 1.64 4.40
C ARG A 144 4.26 1.56 4.05
N ILE A 145 3.37 2.02 4.92
CA ILE A 145 1.93 2.07 4.68
C ILE A 145 1.64 2.96 3.45
N ILE A 146 2.22 4.16 3.38
CA ILE A 146 2.06 5.06 2.24
C ILE A 146 2.52 4.37 0.96
N ALA A 147 3.71 3.79 0.94
CA ALA A 147 4.24 3.11 -0.24
C ALA A 147 3.41 1.90 -0.68
N GLN A 148 2.82 1.17 0.26
CA GLN A 148 1.99 0.01 -0.02
C GLN A 148 0.64 0.41 -0.62
N TYR A 149 -0.07 1.31 0.05
CA TYR A 149 -1.46 1.63 -0.30
C TYR A 149 -1.57 2.62 -1.46
N SER A 150 -0.63 3.56 -1.62
CA SER A 150 -0.61 4.45 -2.80
C SER A 150 -0.47 3.68 -4.12
N ARG A 151 0.23 2.52 -4.11
CA ARG A 151 0.33 1.66 -5.30
C ARG A 151 -0.95 0.89 -5.62
N MET A 152 -1.82 0.70 -4.65
CA MET A 152 -3.09 0.00 -4.83
C MET A 152 -4.20 0.91 -5.37
N GLN A 153 -3.96 2.22 -5.39
CA GLN A 153 -4.91 3.23 -5.85
C GLN A 153 -4.62 3.74 -7.28
N ASN A 154 -3.51 3.31 -7.87
CA ASN A 154 -3.13 3.59 -9.26
C ASN A 154 -3.45 2.39 -10.16
#